data_dea6af51cec5e35b849ff37d55f25b63
#
_entry.id   dea6af51cec5e35b849ff37d55f25b63
#
_cell.length_a   1.000
_cell.length_b   1.000
_cell.length_c   1.000
_cell.angle_alpha   90.00
_cell.angle_beta   90.00
_cell.angle_gamma   90.00
#
_symmetry.space_group_name_H-M   'P 1'
#
loop_
_entity.id
_entity.type
_entity.pdbx_description
1 polymer ?
#
loop_
_entity_poly.entity_id
_entity_poly.type
_entity_poly.pdbx_seq_one_letter_code
_entity_poly.pdbx_strand_id
1 'polypeptide(L)'
;MRVSNSSELIQFKNKTAPYFSEKRNVEVNINGVAKDIYGRQIVCRHLASYWEMNFMETNGKVNYQLLSTPDAIAKNVCLEKTEDFSKSPAYIYFVENKKWGTVITNFFYNMKKNGDFVRTLSACTLNHQMALGLKIKRVQESEKWVVQFFDPNRTVTHKRTVFTCDSHFELSQLSAKDFFDDFYWKIYGLEQPGQVIFEDRHNSPLTNTVKLLPDELINSRVI
;
A
#
# COMPACT_ATOMS: atom_id res chain seq x y z
N MET A 1 -17.91 -26.36 -13.62
CA MET A 1 -17.41 -25.04 -14.00
C MET A 1 -18.32 -23.98 -13.41
N ARG A 2 -17.95 -23.36 -12.30
CA ARG A 2 -18.69 -22.19 -11.79
C ARG A 2 -18.00 -20.95 -12.34
N VAL A 3 -18.68 -20.26 -13.23
CA VAL A 3 -18.32 -18.91 -13.64
C VAL A 3 -18.56 -18.02 -12.42
N SER A 4 -17.49 -17.58 -11.76
CA SER A 4 -17.61 -16.56 -10.73
C SER A 4 -18.01 -15.27 -11.39
N ASN A 5 -19.25 -14.85 -11.15
CA ASN A 5 -19.84 -13.67 -11.73
C ASN A 5 -19.03 -12.41 -11.36
N SER A 6 -18.72 -11.61 -12.36
CA SER A 6 -18.17 -10.25 -12.19
C SER A 6 -19.00 -9.38 -11.20
N SER A 7 -20.27 -9.74 -10.98
CA SER A 7 -21.16 -9.12 -10.00
C SER A 7 -20.74 -9.35 -8.54
N GLU A 8 -20.09 -10.48 -8.20
CA GLU A 8 -19.62 -10.73 -6.83
C GLU A 8 -18.38 -9.91 -6.52
N LEU A 9 -17.49 -9.72 -7.48
CA LEU A 9 -16.33 -8.83 -7.37
C LEU A 9 -16.75 -7.36 -7.22
N ILE A 10 -17.80 -6.93 -7.92
CA ILE A 10 -18.39 -5.59 -7.79
C ILE A 10 -19.03 -5.41 -6.41
N GLN A 11 -19.74 -6.43 -5.91
CA GLN A 11 -20.30 -6.41 -4.55
C GLN A 11 -19.21 -6.39 -3.47
N PHE A 12 -18.09 -7.04 -3.70
CA PHE A 12 -16.94 -6.98 -2.79
C PHE A 12 -16.34 -5.58 -2.75
N LYS A 13 -16.12 -4.94 -3.92
CA LYS A 13 -15.66 -3.54 -3.98
C LYS A 13 -16.63 -2.58 -3.29
N ASN A 14 -17.91 -2.79 -3.38
CA ASN A 14 -18.94 -1.96 -2.73
C ASN A 14 -19.03 -2.22 -1.22
N LYS A 15 -18.79 -3.44 -0.75
CA LYS A 15 -18.76 -3.76 0.70
C LYS A 15 -17.56 -3.15 1.42
N THR A 16 -16.46 -2.92 0.73
CA THR A 16 -15.26 -2.33 1.32
C THR A 16 -15.24 -0.81 1.32
N ALA A 17 -16.23 -0.17 0.66
CA ALA A 17 -16.38 1.27 0.54
C ALA A 17 -17.11 2.02 1.68
N PRO A 18 -17.61 1.44 2.77
CA PRO A 18 -18.42 2.16 3.76
C PRO A 18 -17.64 3.15 4.65
N TYR A 19 -16.32 3.31 4.43
CA TYR A 19 -15.48 4.18 5.27
C TYR A 19 -15.41 5.63 4.80
N PHE A 20 -16.10 5.99 3.70
CA PHE A 20 -16.03 7.32 3.13
C PHE A 20 -17.37 8.01 3.15
N SER A 21 -17.44 9.15 3.83
CA SER A 21 -18.58 10.05 3.64
C SER A 21 -18.48 10.67 2.23
N GLU A 22 -19.58 10.73 1.50
CA GLU A 22 -19.67 11.33 0.16
C GLU A 22 -19.12 12.76 0.10
N LYS A 23 -19.22 13.52 1.19
CA LYS A 23 -18.69 14.89 1.30
C LYS A 23 -17.16 14.98 1.24
N ARG A 24 -16.45 13.85 1.23
CA ARG A 24 -14.98 13.76 1.34
C ARG A 24 -14.33 13.02 0.19
N ASN A 25 -15.06 12.80 -0.90
CA ASN A 25 -14.62 12.02 -2.06
C ASN A 25 -13.93 12.85 -3.15
N VAL A 26 -13.28 13.95 -2.82
CA VAL A 26 -12.49 14.70 -3.78
C VAL A 26 -11.08 14.12 -3.77
N GLU A 27 -10.68 13.52 -4.86
CA GLU A 27 -9.30 13.06 -5.04
C GLU A 27 -8.40 14.26 -5.28
N VAL A 28 -7.31 14.31 -4.56
CA VAL A 28 -6.32 15.39 -4.65
C VAL A 28 -4.95 14.78 -4.91
N ASN A 29 -4.24 15.36 -5.85
CA ASN A 29 -2.82 15.11 -6.02
C ASN A 29 -2.07 15.96 -5.01
N ILE A 30 -1.41 15.33 -4.06
CA ILE A 30 -0.57 16.01 -3.05
C ILE A 30 0.93 15.89 -3.36
N ASN A 31 1.29 15.17 -4.43
CA ASN A 31 2.67 14.98 -4.84
C ASN A 31 3.26 16.30 -5.38
N GLY A 32 4.31 16.78 -4.76
CA GLY A 32 5.01 17.98 -5.19
C GLY A 32 4.29 19.31 -4.93
N VAL A 33 3.21 19.33 -4.15
CA VAL A 33 2.46 20.58 -3.85
C VAL A 33 3.07 21.40 -2.72
N ALA A 34 3.90 20.77 -1.89
CA ALA A 34 4.52 21.42 -0.74
C ALA A 34 6.05 21.46 -0.86
N LYS A 35 6.65 22.42 -0.17
CA LYS A 35 8.10 22.54 0.00
C LYS A 35 8.44 22.59 1.48
N ASP A 36 9.61 22.08 1.85
CA ASP A 36 10.13 22.23 3.20
C ASP A 36 10.61 23.68 3.47
N ILE A 37 11.13 23.91 4.66
CA ILE A 37 11.62 25.23 5.08
C ILE A 37 12.84 25.73 4.28
N TYR A 38 13.51 24.83 3.54
CA TYR A 38 14.64 25.15 2.68
C TYR A 38 14.22 25.28 1.19
N GLY A 39 12.93 25.21 0.88
CA GLY A 39 12.41 25.31 -0.47
C GLY A 39 12.51 24.01 -1.28
N ARG A 40 12.94 22.90 -0.69
CA ARG A 40 13.03 21.59 -1.35
C ARG A 40 11.62 20.97 -1.50
N GLN A 41 11.34 20.42 -2.66
CA GLN A 41 10.04 19.88 -2.99
C GLN A 41 9.77 18.54 -2.28
N ILE A 42 8.62 18.42 -1.65
CA ILE A 42 8.15 17.17 -1.03
C ILE A 42 7.40 16.36 -2.11
N VAL A 43 7.98 15.23 -2.51
CA VAL A 43 7.46 14.40 -3.61
C VAL A 43 6.98 13.04 -3.13
N CYS A 44 6.44 12.24 -4.05
CA CYS A 44 5.77 10.95 -3.76
C CYS A 44 6.55 10.05 -2.79
N ARG A 45 7.87 9.89 -2.97
CA ARG A 45 8.70 9.05 -2.08
C ARG A 45 8.67 9.53 -0.63
N HIS A 46 8.75 10.84 -0.40
CA HIS A 46 8.71 11.41 0.95
C HIS A 46 7.34 11.22 1.60
N LEU A 47 6.28 11.42 0.80
CA LEU A 47 4.90 11.25 1.25
C LEU A 47 4.56 9.79 1.57
N ALA A 48 5.01 8.85 0.72
CA ALA A 48 4.83 7.42 0.95
C ALA A 48 5.59 6.97 2.20
N SER A 49 6.88 7.34 2.33
CA SER A 49 7.69 7.03 3.52
C SER A 49 7.08 7.62 4.79
N TYR A 50 6.64 8.88 4.76
CA TYR A 50 5.96 9.50 5.90
C TYR A 50 4.68 8.74 6.27
N TRP A 51 3.88 8.34 5.27
CA TRP A 51 2.65 7.59 5.50
C TRP A 51 2.95 6.22 6.12
N GLU A 52 3.97 5.51 5.64
CA GLU A 52 4.40 4.22 6.19
C GLU A 52 4.83 4.35 7.65
N MET A 53 5.69 5.31 7.97
CA MET A 53 6.12 5.59 9.35
C MET A 53 4.92 5.88 10.25
N ASN A 54 4.02 6.77 9.82
CA ASN A 54 2.82 7.13 10.58
C ASN A 54 1.87 5.93 10.74
N PHE A 55 1.72 5.08 9.70
CA PHE A 55 0.93 3.86 9.78
C PHE A 55 1.44 2.90 10.85
N MET A 56 2.75 2.72 10.93
CA MET A 56 3.39 1.86 11.93
C MET A 56 3.24 2.45 13.33
N GLU A 57 3.58 3.72 13.53
CA GLU A 57 3.50 4.43 14.81
C GLU A 57 2.08 4.45 15.39
N THR A 58 1.07 4.61 14.53
CA THR A 58 -0.34 4.73 14.94
C THR A 58 -1.10 3.41 14.91
N ASN A 59 -0.40 2.29 14.74
CA ASN A 59 -1.02 0.97 14.61
C ASN A 59 -2.12 0.96 13.54
N GLY A 60 -1.80 1.48 12.34
CA GLY A 60 -2.68 1.50 11.18
C GLY A 60 -3.83 2.51 11.25
N LYS A 61 -3.67 3.60 12.01
CA LYS A 61 -4.67 4.69 12.13
C LYS A 61 -4.09 6.01 11.63
N VAL A 62 -3.67 6.06 10.36
CA VAL A 62 -3.07 7.26 9.77
C VAL A 62 -3.98 8.48 9.90
N ASN A 63 -3.42 9.57 10.39
CA ASN A 63 -4.11 10.85 10.44
C ASN A 63 -3.89 11.65 9.15
N TYR A 64 -4.84 11.54 8.23
CA TYR A 64 -4.76 12.22 6.93
C TYR A 64 -4.87 13.75 7.00
N GLN A 65 -5.28 14.32 8.14
CA GLN A 65 -5.25 15.78 8.33
C GLN A 65 -3.82 16.36 8.25
N LEU A 66 -2.83 15.53 8.60
CA LEU A 66 -1.42 15.92 8.52
C LEU A 66 -0.92 16.06 7.06
N LEU A 67 -1.70 15.58 6.10
CA LEU A 67 -1.43 15.64 4.66
C LEU A 67 -2.48 16.46 3.89
N SER A 68 -3.35 17.21 4.61
CA SER A 68 -4.55 17.81 4.01
C SER A 68 -4.31 19.08 3.20
N THR A 69 -3.24 19.79 3.48
CA THR A 69 -2.87 21.04 2.82
C THR A 69 -1.37 21.11 2.59
N PRO A 70 -0.87 21.94 1.65
CA PRO A 70 0.56 22.16 1.48
C PRO A 70 1.29 22.55 2.77
N ASP A 71 0.69 23.42 3.59
CA ASP A 71 1.25 23.85 4.87
C ASP A 71 1.30 22.71 5.89
N ALA A 72 0.25 21.87 5.95
CA ALA A 72 0.24 20.70 6.81
C ALA A 72 1.33 19.72 6.39
N ILE A 73 1.50 19.46 5.09
CA ILE A 73 2.55 18.61 4.55
C ILE A 73 3.92 19.19 4.90
N ALA A 74 4.17 20.47 4.61
CA ALA A 74 5.44 21.14 4.89
C ALA A 74 5.82 21.07 6.39
N LYS A 75 4.82 21.18 7.26
CA LYS A 75 5.02 21.12 8.72
C LYS A 75 5.32 19.71 9.24
N ASN A 76 4.70 18.68 8.65
CA ASN A 76 4.71 17.33 9.23
C ASN A 76 5.69 16.38 8.51
N VAL A 77 5.97 16.60 7.23
CA VAL A 77 6.85 15.71 6.44
C VAL A 77 8.29 16.23 6.50
N CYS A 78 9.10 15.61 7.32
CA CYS A 78 10.54 15.91 7.42
C CYS A 78 11.28 15.13 6.33
N LEU A 79 11.93 15.83 5.41
CA LEU A 79 12.64 15.21 4.27
C LEU A 79 13.79 14.30 4.74
N GLU A 80 14.59 14.74 5.70
CA GLU A 80 15.70 13.95 6.21
C GLU A 80 15.22 12.61 6.79
N LYS A 81 14.21 12.64 7.65
CA LYS A 81 13.64 11.40 8.25
C LYS A 81 13.04 10.46 7.19
N THR A 82 12.34 11.01 6.22
CA THR A 82 11.72 10.20 5.16
C THR A 82 12.76 9.65 4.18
N GLU A 83 13.83 10.37 3.92
CA GLU A 83 14.95 9.88 3.13
C GLU A 83 15.74 8.79 3.86
N ASP A 84 16.02 8.98 5.15
CA ASP A 84 16.67 7.97 5.99
C ASP A 84 15.85 6.68 6.05
N PHE A 85 14.53 6.81 6.22
CA PHE A 85 13.62 5.68 6.17
C PHE A 85 13.66 4.99 4.80
N SER A 86 13.58 5.75 3.70
CA SER A 86 13.59 5.17 2.35
C SER A 86 14.91 4.49 1.98
N LYS A 87 16.03 4.93 2.57
CA LYS A 87 17.36 4.34 2.39
C LYS A 87 17.67 3.20 3.35
N SER A 88 16.80 2.96 4.33
CA SER A 88 17.01 1.85 5.27
C SER A 88 16.93 0.50 4.53
N PRO A 89 17.67 -0.53 5.01
CA PRO A 89 17.68 -1.84 4.38
C PRO A 89 16.26 -2.39 4.19
N ALA A 90 15.98 -2.92 3.00
CA ALA A 90 14.68 -3.49 2.64
C ALA A 90 14.84 -4.82 1.91
N TYR A 91 13.88 -5.72 2.09
CA TYR A 91 13.70 -6.85 1.21
C TYR A 91 12.90 -6.41 0.00
N ILE A 92 13.37 -6.77 -1.19
CA ILE A 92 12.75 -6.36 -2.46
C ILE A 92 12.05 -7.55 -3.10
N TYR A 93 10.80 -7.31 -3.50
CA TYR A 93 9.96 -8.28 -4.18
C TYR A 93 9.49 -7.70 -5.51
N PHE A 94 9.81 -8.36 -6.61
CA PHE A 94 9.24 -8.05 -7.92
C PHE A 94 7.89 -8.76 -8.05
N VAL A 95 6.81 -8.01 -8.11
CA VAL A 95 5.46 -8.54 -8.02
C VAL A 95 4.70 -8.31 -9.32
N GLU A 96 4.34 -9.39 -10.01
CA GLU A 96 3.48 -9.31 -11.18
C GLU A 96 2.12 -8.71 -10.81
N ASN A 97 1.60 -7.83 -11.69
CA ASN A 97 0.34 -7.13 -11.44
C ASN A 97 -0.84 -8.06 -11.09
N LYS A 98 -0.91 -9.25 -11.68
CA LYS A 98 -1.96 -10.23 -11.39
C LYS A 98 -1.79 -10.98 -10.06
N LYS A 99 -0.63 -10.86 -9.40
CA LYS A 99 -0.28 -11.62 -8.18
C LYS A 99 -0.28 -10.79 -6.90
N TRP A 100 -0.71 -9.54 -6.94
CA TRP A 100 -0.70 -8.67 -5.76
C TRP A 100 -1.42 -9.30 -4.58
N GLY A 101 -2.64 -9.77 -4.77
CA GLY A 101 -3.43 -10.39 -3.71
C GLY A 101 -2.76 -11.61 -3.10
N THR A 102 -2.16 -12.47 -3.94
CA THR A 102 -1.42 -13.65 -3.49
C THR A 102 -0.22 -13.26 -2.64
N VAL A 103 0.58 -12.28 -3.07
CA VAL A 103 1.76 -11.82 -2.33
C VAL A 103 1.35 -11.15 -1.02
N ILE A 104 0.33 -10.28 -1.04
CA ILE A 104 -0.21 -9.63 0.16
C ILE A 104 -0.74 -10.67 1.15
N THR A 105 -1.42 -11.72 0.67
CA THR A 105 -1.88 -12.84 1.50
C THR A 105 -0.73 -13.51 2.22
N ASN A 106 0.40 -13.73 1.54
CA ASN A 106 1.60 -14.31 2.15
C ASN A 106 2.21 -13.42 3.22
N PHE A 107 2.18 -12.09 3.03
CA PHE A 107 2.59 -11.16 4.09
C PHE A 107 1.70 -11.31 5.33
N PHE A 108 0.39 -11.45 5.17
CA PHE A 108 -0.49 -11.69 6.31
C PHE A 108 -0.19 -13.01 7.04
N TYR A 109 0.09 -14.09 6.32
CA TYR A 109 0.52 -15.33 6.96
C TYR A 109 1.85 -15.18 7.71
N ASN A 110 2.81 -14.46 7.12
CA ASN A 110 4.07 -14.16 7.78
C ASN A 110 3.85 -13.30 9.04
N MET A 111 3.03 -12.26 8.96
CA MET A 111 2.65 -11.43 10.11
C MET A 111 2.03 -12.28 11.23
N LYS A 112 1.09 -13.16 10.91
CA LYS A 112 0.48 -14.08 11.91
C LYS A 112 1.52 -14.98 12.57
N LYS A 113 2.41 -15.55 11.79
CA LYS A 113 3.49 -16.42 12.30
C LYS A 113 4.40 -15.70 13.27
N ASN A 114 4.67 -14.41 13.02
CA ASN A 114 5.58 -13.59 13.80
C ASN A 114 4.88 -12.83 14.95
N GLY A 115 3.53 -12.85 14.99
CA GLY A 115 2.76 -12.10 15.97
C GLY A 115 2.61 -10.61 15.64
N ASP A 116 2.88 -10.21 14.39
CA ASP A 116 2.75 -8.83 13.92
C ASP A 116 1.28 -8.50 13.61
N PHE A 117 0.85 -7.30 13.97
CA PHE A 117 -0.51 -6.82 13.68
C PHE A 117 -0.56 -5.73 12.63
N VAL A 118 0.55 -5.09 12.36
CA VAL A 118 0.70 -4.06 11.31
C VAL A 118 2.01 -4.26 10.59
N ARG A 119 2.00 -3.94 9.29
CA ARG A 119 3.19 -3.93 8.42
C ARG A 119 2.96 -2.96 7.29
N THR A 120 4.04 -2.38 6.78
CA THR A 120 3.99 -1.53 5.58
C THR A 120 4.89 -2.06 4.50
N LEU A 121 4.55 -1.74 3.26
CA LEU A 121 5.34 -2.02 2.07
C LEU A 121 5.33 -0.75 1.22
N SER A 122 6.51 -0.28 0.79
CA SER A 122 6.53 0.65 -0.33
C SER A 122 6.14 -0.10 -1.61
N ALA A 123 5.31 0.51 -2.44
CA ALA A 123 4.94 -0.01 -3.75
C ALA A 123 5.48 0.94 -4.82
N CYS A 124 6.52 0.50 -5.53
CA CYS A 124 7.29 1.35 -6.43
C CYS A 124 7.09 0.94 -7.89
N THR A 125 6.78 1.91 -8.73
CA THR A 125 6.88 1.82 -10.19
C THR A 125 8.15 2.54 -10.64
N LEU A 126 8.42 2.58 -11.95
CA LEU A 126 9.60 3.28 -12.49
C LEU A 126 9.67 4.77 -12.12
N ASN A 127 8.53 5.41 -11.95
CA ASN A 127 8.42 6.87 -11.80
C ASN A 127 7.60 7.33 -10.60
N HIS A 128 7.09 6.39 -9.79
CA HIS A 128 6.20 6.74 -8.69
C HIS A 128 6.31 5.78 -7.51
N GLN A 129 6.23 6.31 -6.30
CA GLN A 129 6.22 5.54 -5.06
C GLN A 129 4.91 5.75 -4.31
N MET A 130 4.34 4.65 -3.89
CA MET A 130 3.10 4.51 -3.13
C MET A 130 3.37 3.68 -1.89
N ALA A 131 2.37 3.50 -1.04
CA ALA A 131 2.49 2.65 0.14
C ALA A 131 1.29 1.72 0.31
N LEU A 132 1.56 0.52 0.82
CA LEU A 132 0.58 -0.43 1.32
C LEU A 132 0.72 -0.57 2.83
N GLY A 133 -0.38 -0.49 3.55
CA GLY A 133 -0.46 -0.81 4.97
C GLY A 133 -1.29 -2.05 5.17
N LEU A 134 -0.70 -3.03 5.82
CA LEU A 134 -1.33 -4.30 6.16
C LEU A 134 -1.66 -4.31 7.65
N LYS A 135 -2.89 -4.68 7.99
CA LYS A 135 -3.34 -4.72 9.38
C LYS A 135 -4.22 -5.92 9.67
N ILE A 136 -3.87 -6.66 10.70
CA ILE A 136 -4.71 -7.71 11.26
C ILE A 136 -5.57 -7.10 12.37
N LYS A 137 -6.90 -7.14 12.19
CA LYS A 137 -7.86 -6.73 13.21
C LYS A 137 -8.50 -7.96 13.84
N ARG A 138 -8.50 -8.01 15.16
CA ARG A 138 -9.32 -8.97 15.90
C ARG A 138 -10.60 -8.29 16.36
N VAL A 139 -11.74 -8.84 16.01
CA VAL A 139 -13.07 -8.36 16.38
C VAL A 139 -13.82 -9.55 16.97
N GLN A 140 -13.96 -9.57 18.29
CA GLN A 140 -14.49 -10.72 19.01
C GLN A 140 -13.68 -12.00 18.69
N GLU A 141 -14.33 -13.04 18.18
CA GLU A 141 -13.68 -14.30 17.78
C GLU A 141 -13.22 -14.31 16.31
N SER A 142 -13.49 -13.25 15.56
CA SER A 142 -13.13 -13.14 14.14
C SER A 142 -11.86 -12.34 13.94
N GLU A 143 -11.13 -12.68 12.86
CA GLU A 143 -9.94 -11.98 12.41
C GLU A 143 -10.22 -11.42 11.02
N LYS A 144 -9.91 -10.14 10.83
CA LYS A 144 -10.05 -9.45 9.54
C LYS A 144 -8.70 -8.92 9.07
N TRP A 145 -8.41 -9.14 7.81
CA TRP A 145 -7.21 -8.63 7.15
C TRP A 145 -7.56 -7.37 6.37
N VAL A 146 -6.90 -6.29 6.71
CA VAL A 146 -7.16 -4.97 6.14
C VAL A 146 -5.94 -4.51 5.37
N VAL A 147 -6.12 -4.24 4.08
CA VAL A 147 -5.13 -3.60 3.22
C VAL A 147 -5.53 -2.15 3.02
N GLN A 148 -4.65 -1.23 3.35
CA GLN A 148 -4.79 0.19 3.05
C GLN A 148 -3.78 0.56 1.98
N PHE A 149 -4.24 1.25 0.94
CA PHE A 149 -3.40 1.71 -0.14
C PHE A 149 -3.35 3.24 -0.15
N PHE A 150 -2.16 3.79 -0.19
CA PHE A 150 -1.91 5.22 -0.25
C PHE A 150 -1.14 5.57 -1.52
N ASP A 151 -1.74 6.42 -2.33
CA ASP A 151 -1.14 6.98 -3.53
C ASP A 151 -1.10 8.51 -3.39
N PRO A 152 0.10 9.13 -3.33
CA PRO A 152 0.24 10.59 -3.23
C PRO A 152 -0.34 11.37 -4.41
N ASN A 153 -0.45 10.76 -5.60
CA ASN A 153 -1.09 11.40 -6.74
C ASN A 153 -2.61 11.34 -6.69
N ARG A 154 -3.15 10.39 -5.91
CA ARG A 154 -4.58 10.11 -5.85
C ARG A 154 -5.04 9.91 -4.42
N THR A 155 -4.85 10.92 -3.60
CA THR A 155 -5.30 10.85 -2.23
C THR A 155 -6.19 12.03 -1.88
N VAL A 156 -7.07 11.81 -0.97
CA VAL A 156 -7.74 12.87 -0.24
C VAL A 156 -7.53 12.63 1.23
N THR A 157 -7.62 13.68 1.98
CA THR A 157 -7.39 13.66 3.42
C THR A 157 -8.23 12.64 4.18
N HIS A 158 -9.20 12.05 3.53
CA HIS A 158 -10.13 11.10 4.14
C HIS A 158 -10.42 9.87 3.30
N LYS A 159 -9.99 9.84 2.03
CA LYS A 159 -10.18 8.68 1.16
C LYS A 159 -8.89 7.90 1.04
N ARG A 160 -8.97 6.64 1.32
CA ARG A 160 -7.94 5.64 1.05
C ARG A 160 -8.60 4.40 0.48
N THR A 161 -7.92 3.68 -0.33
CA THR A 161 -8.37 2.37 -0.77
C THR A 161 -8.19 1.40 0.40
N VAL A 162 -9.28 0.81 0.85
CA VAL A 162 -9.29 -0.15 1.96
C VAL A 162 -9.99 -1.42 1.51
N PHE A 163 -9.29 -2.52 1.65
CA PHE A 163 -9.84 -3.85 1.46
C PHE A 163 -9.93 -4.53 2.83
N THR A 164 -11.09 -5.07 3.16
CA THR A 164 -11.29 -5.86 4.37
C THR A 164 -11.77 -7.24 3.93
N CYS A 165 -10.96 -8.25 4.18
CA CYS A 165 -11.22 -9.62 3.78
C CYS A 165 -11.48 -10.48 5.00
N ASP A 166 -12.53 -11.26 4.96
CA ASP A 166 -12.86 -12.26 5.98
C ASP A 166 -12.17 -13.60 5.67
N SER A 167 -11.63 -13.74 4.47
CA SER A 167 -10.87 -14.93 4.07
C SER A 167 -9.63 -14.57 3.23
N HIS A 168 -8.61 -15.42 3.35
CA HIS A 168 -7.42 -15.34 2.52
C HIS A 168 -7.69 -15.59 1.04
N PHE A 169 -8.74 -16.36 0.72
CA PHE A 169 -9.12 -16.63 -0.66
C PHE A 169 -9.57 -15.35 -1.37
N GLU A 170 -10.44 -14.55 -0.74
CA GLU A 170 -10.90 -13.29 -1.30
C GLU A 170 -9.74 -12.33 -1.54
N LEU A 171 -8.84 -12.20 -0.56
CA LEU A 171 -7.67 -11.34 -0.66
C LEU A 171 -6.74 -11.81 -1.79
N SER A 172 -6.51 -13.12 -1.92
CA SER A 172 -5.60 -13.67 -2.95
C SER A 172 -6.07 -13.43 -4.39
N GLN A 173 -7.34 -13.12 -4.59
CA GLN A 173 -7.91 -12.80 -5.91
C GLN A 173 -7.65 -11.36 -6.37
N LEU A 174 -7.18 -10.48 -5.47
CA LEU A 174 -6.87 -9.10 -5.84
C LEU A 174 -5.67 -9.04 -6.78
N SER A 175 -5.78 -8.17 -7.76
CA SER A 175 -4.71 -7.80 -8.67
C SER A 175 -4.35 -6.32 -8.49
N ALA A 176 -3.27 -5.85 -9.08
CA ALA A 176 -2.94 -4.43 -9.09
C ALA A 176 -4.08 -3.57 -9.65
N LYS A 177 -4.84 -4.07 -10.62
CA LYS A 177 -6.01 -3.38 -11.21
C LYS A 177 -7.10 -3.03 -10.20
N ASP A 178 -7.15 -3.72 -9.08
CA ASP A 178 -8.13 -3.41 -8.02
C ASP A 178 -7.76 -2.15 -7.23
N PHE A 179 -6.50 -1.69 -7.32
CA PHE A 179 -5.97 -0.52 -6.65
C PHE A 179 -5.95 0.73 -7.54
N PHE A 180 -5.93 0.56 -8.87
CA PHE A 180 -5.80 1.66 -9.84
C PHE A 180 -7.01 1.72 -10.77
N ASP A 181 -7.39 2.94 -11.18
CA ASP A 181 -8.22 3.13 -12.36
C ASP A 181 -7.39 3.08 -13.65
N ASP A 182 -8.05 3.09 -14.80
CA ASP A 182 -7.39 2.97 -16.10
C ASP A 182 -6.45 4.14 -16.40
N PHE A 183 -6.73 5.33 -15.88
CA PHE A 183 -5.89 6.51 -16.08
C PHE A 183 -4.54 6.34 -15.37
N TYR A 184 -4.54 6.03 -14.07
CA TYR A 184 -3.32 5.82 -13.29
C TYR A 184 -2.58 4.56 -13.73
N TRP A 185 -3.32 3.53 -14.16
CA TRP A 185 -2.74 2.33 -14.74
C TRP A 185 -1.78 2.63 -15.90
N LYS A 186 -2.20 3.52 -16.81
CA LYS A 186 -1.37 3.98 -17.95
C LYS A 186 -0.21 4.86 -17.51
N ILE A 187 -0.50 5.86 -16.67
CA ILE A 187 0.53 6.83 -16.21
C ILE A 187 1.68 6.14 -15.49
N TYR A 188 1.38 5.11 -14.69
CA TYR A 188 2.41 4.37 -13.96
C TYR A 188 3.09 3.28 -14.77
N GLY A 189 2.74 3.13 -16.05
CA GLY A 189 3.36 2.15 -16.95
C GLY A 189 3.06 0.70 -16.60
N LEU A 190 1.89 0.44 -15.99
CA LEU A 190 1.51 -0.90 -15.51
C LEU A 190 0.95 -1.82 -16.59
N GLU A 191 0.86 -1.35 -17.84
CA GLU A 191 0.29 -2.10 -18.97
C GLU A 191 1.22 -3.20 -19.48
N GLN A 192 2.55 -3.02 -19.41
CA GLN A 192 3.56 -3.88 -20.02
C GLN A 192 4.85 -4.01 -19.19
N PRO A 193 5.48 -5.15 -19.19
CA PRO A 193 5.08 -6.35 -18.46
C PRO A 193 4.91 -5.98 -17.00
N GLY A 194 3.64 -5.87 -16.60
CA GLY A 194 3.21 -5.24 -15.38
C GLY A 194 3.82 -5.83 -14.10
N GLN A 195 4.92 -5.27 -13.66
CA GLN A 195 5.53 -5.58 -12.37
C GLN A 195 5.66 -4.31 -11.54
N VAL A 196 5.44 -4.45 -10.24
CA VAL A 196 5.68 -3.43 -9.23
C VAL A 196 6.71 -3.98 -8.24
N ILE A 197 7.57 -3.12 -7.76
CA ILE A 197 8.50 -3.46 -6.70
C ILE A 197 7.82 -3.21 -5.37
N PHE A 198 7.74 -4.24 -4.53
CA PHE A 198 7.42 -4.08 -3.11
C PHE A 198 8.72 -4.05 -2.31
N GLU A 199 8.91 -3.00 -1.53
CA GLU A 199 10.02 -2.88 -0.59
C GLU A 199 9.48 -3.05 0.82
N ASP A 200 10.04 -4.00 1.54
CA ASP A 200 9.65 -4.37 2.89
C ASP A 200 10.81 -4.11 3.85
N ARG A 201 10.63 -3.16 4.73
CA ARG A 201 11.63 -2.75 5.72
C ARG A 201 11.47 -3.45 7.08
N HIS A 202 10.62 -4.46 7.12
CA HIS A 202 10.47 -5.30 8.29
C HIS A 202 11.62 -6.32 8.42
N ASN A 203 12.03 -6.61 9.66
CA ASN A 203 13.14 -7.53 9.96
C ASN A 203 12.81 -9.02 9.72
N SER A 204 11.58 -9.34 9.31
CA SER A 204 11.16 -10.71 9.05
C SER A 204 10.71 -10.88 7.60
N PRO A 205 11.62 -11.30 6.70
CA PRO A 205 11.29 -11.51 5.31
C PRO A 205 10.25 -12.63 5.14
N LEU A 206 9.56 -12.61 4.00
CA LEU A 206 8.75 -13.77 3.60
C LEU A 206 9.67 -14.99 3.54
N THR A 207 9.46 -15.95 4.43
CA THR A 207 10.19 -17.20 4.37
C THR A 207 9.74 -17.99 3.14
N ASN A 208 10.70 -18.66 2.47
CA ASN A 208 10.51 -19.44 1.22
C ASN A 208 9.49 -20.61 1.32
N THR A 209 8.71 -20.68 2.36
CA THR A 209 7.70 -21.74 2.57
C THR A 209 6.50 -21.63 1.63
N VAL A 210 6.40 -20.57 0.86
CA VAL A 210 5.37 -20.45 -0.17
C VAL A 210 6.06 -20.26 -1.52
N LYS A 211 6.20 -21.34 -2.29
CA LYS A 211 6.58 -21.33 -3.70
C LYS A 211 5.52 -20.61 -4.53
N LEU A 212 5.44 -19.28 -4.43
CA LEU A 212 4.44 -18.49 -5.14
C LEU A 212 5.05 -17.50 -6.13
N LEU A 213 6.36 -17.44 -6.15
CA LEU A 213 7.06 -16.64 -7.13
C LEU A 213 7.91 -17.58 -8.00
N PRO A 214 8.05 -17.35 -9.30
CA PRO A 214 9.04 -18.04 -10.11
C PRO A 214 10.40 -17.99 -9.43
N ASP A 215 11.23 -18.99 -9.62
CA ASP A 215 12.58 -19.10 -9.02
C ASP A 215 13.48 -17.87 -9.27
N GLU A 216 13.05 -16.94 -10.13
CA GLU A 216 13.72 -15.69 -10.49
C GLU A 216 13.43 -14.51 -9.56
N LEU A 217 12.49 -14.63 -8.61
CA LEU A 217 12.23 -13.59 -7.60
C LEU A 217 13.16 -13.79 -6.40
N ILE A 218 14.41 -13.71 -6.69
CA ILE A 218 15.48 -13.81 -5.72
C ILE A 218 15.57 -12.49 -4.94
N ASN A 219 15.64 -12.63 -3.62
CA ASN A 219 16.11 -11.62 -2.71
C ASN A 219 17.38 -10.95 -3.22
N SER A 220 17.26 -9.88 -3.95
CA SER A 220 18.41 -9.02 -4.15
C SER A 220 18.50 -8.16 -2.88
N ARG A 221 19.53 -8.37 -2.11
CA ARG A 221 19.94 -7.39 -1.10
C ARG A 221 20.16 -6.08 -1.82
N VAL A 222 19.46 -5.08 -1.42
CA VAL A 222 19.73 -3.74 -1.90
C VAL A 222 20.97 -3.20 -1.23
N ILE A 223 21.72 -2.61 -2.05
CA ILE A 223 22.86 -1.76 -1.76
C ILE A 223 22.46 -0.59 -0.88
#